data_db1215e6faa3386ca80289d1fd79aa17
#
_entry.id   db1215e6faa3386ca80289d1fd79aa17
#
_cell.length_a   1.000
_cell.length_b   1.000
_cell.length_c   1.000
_cell.angle_alpha   90.00
_cell.angle_beta   90.00
_cell.angle_gamma   90.00
#
_symmetry.space_group_name_H-M   'P 1'
#
loop_
_entity.id
_entity.type
_entity.pdbx_description
1 polymer ?
#
loop_
_entity_poly.entity_id
_entity_poly.type
_entity_poly.pdbx_seq_one_letter_code
_entity_poly.pdbx_strand_id
1 'polypeptide(L)'
;QVVDVTSDPVDTVMKRCYPDTQGEKVVALTFDDGPWDDTNELLDVLRDNGAKATFFTVGNRISGNGVDTVKREVAEGHQVATHTWDHAAGDGQSVSLSYMSAEQQREEITKGFQAIEDATGQKPSFVMRAPGGNFPTEVWSNVEDLVVADIGWDVDTTDWKRPEASRIAAELMRVTPGDIVLMHDGGGNRENTIEGLRIALPKLAQDGWKFVTIDELMKYPTKDS
;
A
#
# COMPACT_ATOMS: atom_id res chain seq x y z
N GLN A 1 -14.64 3.50 7.39
CA GLN A 1 -14.37 4.66 8.22
C GLN A 1 -12.92 4.66 8.64
N VAL A 2 -12.20 5.70 8.33
CA VAL A 2 -10.79 5.79 8.62
C VAL A 2 -10.61 6.36 9.99
N VAL A 3 -9.79 5.71 10.75
CA VAL A 3 -9.45 6.17 12.06
C VAL A 3 -8.01 6.59 12.10
N ASP A 4 -7.82 7.58 12.84
CA ASP A 4 -6.59 8.22 13.04
C ASP A 4 -5.54 7.39 13.72
N VAL A 5 -4.41 7.29 13.12
CA VAL A 5 -3.24 6.84 13.79
C VAL A 5 -2.16 7.83 13.65
N THR A 6 -1.86 8.44 14.67
CA THR A 6 -0.57 9.05 14.79
C THR A 6 0.43 7.99 15.07
N SER A 7 1.19 7.70 14.12
CA SER A 7 2.21 6.73 14.29
C SER A 7 3.46 7.34 14.69
N ASP A 8 3.72 8.18 15.36
CA ASP A 8 4.88 8.58 15.77
C ASP A 8 5.36 9.79 15.61
N PRO A 9 6.19 9.83 16.52
CA PRO A 9 6.31 10.89 17.36
C PRO A 9 6.57 12.09 16.56
N VAL A 10 6.77 12.63 15.93
CA VAL A 10 7.23 13.90 15.44
C VAL A 10 6.47 14.36 14.25
N ASP A 11 5.43 15.07 14.45
CA ASP A 11 4.71 15.83 13.43
C ASP A 11 4.24 15.03 12.20
N THR A 12 4.15 13.72 12.33
CA THR A 12 3.66 12.87 11.26
C THR A 12 2.24 12.43 11.55
N VAL A 13 1.35 12.64 10.62
CA VAL A 13 -0.03 12.16 10.70
C VAL A 13 -0.18 11.01 9.73
N MET A 14 -0.32 9.81 10.27
CA MET A 14 -0.70 8.64 9.49
C MET A 14 -2.10 8.22 9.89
N LYS A 15 -2.92 7.96 8.91
CA LYS A 15 -4.27 7.44 9.12
C LYS A 15 -4.33 6.04 8.55
N ARG A 16 -4.91 5.14 9.32
CA ARG A 16 -5.15 3.76 8.92
C ARG A 16 -6.52 3.32 9.39
N CYS A 17 -6.95 2.20 8.91
CA CYS A 17 -8.14 1.59 9.45
C CYS A 17 -7.81 1.00 10.82
N TYR A 18 -8.71 1.18 11.76
CA TYR A 18 -8.73 0.42 13.00
C TYR A 18 -9.99 -0.43 12.98
N PRO A 19 -9.98 -1.51 12.21
CA PRO A 19 -11.20 -2.29 12.04
C PRO A 19 -11.47 -3.11 13.29
N ASP A 20 -12.72 -3.08 13.71
CA ASP A 20 -13.24 -4.06 14.65
C ASP A 20 -13.71 -5.27 13.85
N THR A 21 -12.87 -6.27 13.73
CA THR A 21 -13.18 -7.48 12.98
C THR A 21 -13.95 -8.51 13.81
N GLN A 22 -14.14 -8.25 15.11
CA GLN A 22 -14.75 -9.19 16.05
C GLN A 22 -14.10 -10.58 16.00
N GLY A 23 -12.80 -10.59 15.79
CA GLY A 23 -12.02 -11.83 15.73
C GLY A 23 -12.00 -12.51 14.35
N GLU A 24 -12.68 -11.96 13.35
CA GLU A 24 -12.58 -12.47 12.00
C GLU A 24 -11.14 -12.32 11.48
N LYS A 25 -10.58 -13.41 10.98
CA LYS A 25 -9.20 -13.45 10.48
C LYS A 25 -9.13 -12.80 9.11
N VAL A 26 -8.97 -11.47 9.10
CA VAL A 26 -8.76 -10.69 7.89
C VAL A 26 -7.46 -9.90 8.01
N VAL A 27 -6.76 -9.76 6.91
CA VAL A 27 -5.52 -9.00 6.81
C VAL A 27 -5.45 -8.29 5.47
N ALA A 28 -4.93 -7.07 5.47
CA ALA A 28 -4.70 -6.30 4.26
C ALA A 28 -3.21 -6.36 3.89
N LEU A 29 -2.92 -7.06 2.80
CA LEU A 29 -1.59 -7.07 2.20
C LEU A 29 -1.42 -5.82 1.35
N THR A 30 -0.37 -5.06 1.56
CA THR A 30 -0.10 -3.85 0.80
C THR A 30 1.31 -3.84 0.23
N PHE A 31 1.45 -3.27 -0.97
CA PHE A 31 2.69 -3.23 -1.74
C PHE A 31 2.93 -1.83 -2.25
N ASP A 32 4.10 -1.28 -1.96
CA ASP A 32 4.50 0.06 -2.36
C ASP A 32 5.52 0.03 -3.52
N ASP A 33 5.64 1.15 -4.23
CA ASP A 33 6.68 1.48 -5.21
C ASP A 33 6.50 0.89 -6.62
N GLY A 34 5.52 0.04 -6.84
CA GLY A 34 5.25 -0.46 -8.19
C GLY A 34 4.51 0.54 -9.10
N PRO A 35 4.16 0.13 -10.31
CA PRO A 35 4.47 -1.17 -10.92
C PRO A 35 5.96 -1.34 -11.26
N TRP A 36 6.41 -2.58 -11.27
CA TRP A 36 7.82 -2.92 -11.46
C TRP A 36 7.96 -4.25 -12.21
N ASP A 37 9.18 -4.62 -12.54
CA ASP A 37 9.46 -5.88 -13.26
C ASP A 37 8.95 -7.13 -12.52
N ASP A 38 9.00 -7.11 -11.19
CA ASP A 38 8.59 -8.24 -10.36
C ASP A 38 7.08 -8.30 -10.08
N THR A 39 6.33 -7.25 -10.39
CA THR A 39 4.92 -7.14 -10.01
C THR A 39 4.06 -8.24 -10.62
N ASN A 40 4.29 -8.61 -11.88
CA ASN A 40 3.48 -9.65 -12.53
C ASN A 40 3.66 -11.03 -11.87
N GLU A 41 4.86 -11.39 -11.47
CA GLU A 41 5.10 -12.64 -10.74
C GLU A 41 4.45 -12.61 -9.36
N LEU A 42 4.49 -11.47 -8.68
CA LEU A 42 3.80 -11.28 -7.41
C LEU A 42 2.29 -11.44 -7.57
N LEU A 43 1.72 -10.91 -8.64
CA LEU A 43 0.29 -11.08 -8.96
C LEU A 43 -0.08 -12.55 -9.18
N ASP A 44 0.80 -13.32 -9.81
CA ASP A 44 0.59 -14.77 -9.98
C ASP A 44 0.46 -15.47 -8.63
N VAL A 45 1.32 -15.13 -7.68
CA VAL A 45 1.29 -15.71 -6.33
C VAL A 45 0.00 -15.35 -5.59
N LEU A 46 -0.43 -14.10 -5.69
CA LEU A 46 -1.68 -13.66 -5.07
C LEU A 46 -2.88 -14.42 -5.66
N ARG A 47 -2.94 -14.51 -6.98
CA ARG A 47 -3.99 -15.26 -7.70
C ARG A 47 -4.03 -16.71 -7.25
N ASP A 48 -2.90 -17.37 -7.19
CA ASP A 48 -2.81 -18.79 -6.85
C ASP A 48 -3.27 -19.09 -5.42
N ASN A 49 -3.27 -18.08 -4.56
CA ASN A 49 -3.71 -18.18 -3.16
C ASN A 49 -5.07 -17.52 -2.90
N GLY A 50 -5.77 -17.06 -3.94
CA GLY A 50 -7.04 -16.37 -3.78
C GLY A 50 -6.95 -15.06 -3.00
N ALA A 51 -5.78 -14.45 -2.97
CA ALA A 51 -5.51 -13.25 -2.19
C ALA A 51 -5.77 -11.99 -2.99
N LYS A 52 -6.44 -11.02 -2.37
CA LYS A 52 -6.55 -9.65 -2.88
C LYS A 52 -5.61 -8.75 -2.08
N ALA A 53 -5.10 -7.72 -2.72
CA ALA A 53 -4.13 -6.82 -2.12
C ALA A 53 -4.39 -5.37 -2.55
N THR A 54 -3.69 -4.44 -1.91
CA THR A 54 -3.69 -3.04 -2.30
C THR A 54 -2.28 -2.64 -2.73
N PHE A 55 -2.19 -2.00 -3.89
CA PHE A 55 -0.96 -1.53 -4.48
C PHE A 55 -0.92 0.00 -4.42
N PHE A 56 0.04 0.54 -3.69
CA PHE A 56 0.29 1.98 -3.65
C PHE A 56 1.33 2.31 -4.72
N THR A 57 0.85 2.73 -5.88
CA THR A 57 1.67 2.92 -7.08
C THR A 57 2.33 4.29 -7.12
N VAL A 58 3.55 4.33 -7.64
CA VAL A 58 4.23 5.56 -8.00
C VAL A 58 3.76 5.97 -9.40
N GLY A 59 3.11 7.12 -9.50
CA GLY A 59 2.38 7.51 -10.71
C GLY A 59 3.22 7.52 -11.98
N ASN A 60 4.47 8.00 -11.92
CA ASN A 60 5.34 8.06 -13.09
C ASN A 60 5.89 6.70 -13.53
N ARG A 61 5.68 5.64 -12.75
CA ARG A 61 5.99 4.26 -13.11
C ARG A 61 4.85 3.58 -13.87
N ILE A 62 3.67 4.20 -13.89
CA ILE A 62 2.52 3.71 -14.68
C ILE A 62 2.70 4.19 -16.13
N SER A 63 3.63 3.58 -16.84
CA SER A 63 3.96 3.86 -18.24
C SER A 63 4.45 2.60 -18.93
N GLY A 64 4.34 2.53 -20.24
CA GLY A 64 4.76 1.35 -21.00
C GLY A 64 4.10 0.08 -20.46
N ASN A 65 4.90 -0.92 -20.14
CA ASN A 65 4.42 -2.18 -19.55
C ASN A 65 3.74 -2.00 -18.19
N GLY A 66 4.05 -0.92 -17.47
CA GLY A 66 3.43 -0.59 -16.20
C GLY A 66 1.94 -0.32 -16.33
N VAL A 67 1.48 0.20 -17.47
CA VAL A 67 0.05 0.39 -17.73
C VAL A 67 -0.68 -0.95 -17.75
N ASP A 68 -0.14 -1.93 -18.46
CA ASP A 68 -0.74 -3.27 -18.53
C ASP A 68 -0.73 -3.96 -17.16
N THR A 69 0.33 -3.76 -16.39
CA THR A 69 0.42 -4.31 -15.04
C THR A 69 -0.67 -3.74 -14.13
N VAL A 70 -0.87 -2.43 -14.13
CA VAL A 70 -1.92 -1.79 -13.32
C VAL A 70 -3.33 -2.21 -13.78
N LYS A 71 -3.55 -2.34 -15.11
CA LYS A 71 -4.80 -2.90 -15.64
C LYS A 71 -5.05 -4.31 -15.11
N ARG A 72 -4.01 -5.15 -15.09
CA ARG A 72 -4.10 -6.50 -14.52
C ARG A 72 -4.45 -6.47 -13.04
N GLU A 73 -3.82 -5.60 -12.27
CA GLU A 73 -4.12 -5.46 -10.85
C GLU A 73 -5.61 -5.23 -10.62
N VAL A 74 -6.21 -4.28 -11.34
CA VAL A 74 -7.63 -3.97 -11.23
C VAL A 74 -8.49 -5.12 -11.73
N ALA A 75 -8.13 -5.72 -12.87
CA ALA A 75 -8.89 -6.83 -13.46
C ALA A 75 -8.93 -8.05 -12.54
N GLU A 76 -7.88 -8.30 -11.77
CA GLU A 76 -7.82 -9.42 -10.82
C GLU A 76 -8.38 -9.07 -9.43
N GLY A 77 -8.98 -7.91 -9.28
CA GLY A 77 -9.71 -7.51 -8.07
C GLY A 77 -8.87 -6.87 -6.98
N HIS A 78 -7.66 -6.44 -7.31
CA HIS A 78 -6.83 -5.68 -6.37
C HIS A 78 -7.24 -4.21 -6.37
N GLN A 79 -6.92 -3.53 -5.29
CA GLN A 79 -7.06 -2.07 -5.20
C GLN A 79 -5.76 -1.41 -5.63
N VAL A 80 -5.86 -0.36 -6.45
CA VAL A 80 -4.75 0.48 -6.83
C VAL A 80 -4.95 1.85 -6.22
N ALA A 81 -3.98 2.32 -5.48
CA ALA A 81 -3.98 3.62 -4.80
C ALA A 81 -2.67 4.35 -5.08
N THR A 82 -2.54 5.58 -4.62
CA THR A 82 -1.36 6.37 -4.94
C THR A 82 -0.29 6.38 -3.85
N HIS A 83 0.96 6.37 -4.30
CA HIS A 83 2.16 6.58 -3.49
C HIS A 83 2.91 7.84 -3.99
N THR A 84 2.16 8.85 -4.41
CA THR A 84 2.56 10.07 -5.11
C THR A 84 3.02 9.85 -6.56
N TRP A 85 3.26 10.95 -7.27
CA TRP A 85 3.64 10.89 -8.69
C TRP A 85 5.06 10.36 -8.89
N ASP A 86 6.05 10.85 -8.12
CA ASP A 86 7.46 10.51 -8.32
C ASP A 86 8.16 9.91 -7.10
N HIS A 87 7.40 9.37 -6.15
CA HIS A 87 7.91 8.88 -4.87
C HIS A 87 8.59 10.01 -4.06
N ALA A 88 7.80 11.02 -3.69
CA ALA A 88 8.26 12.26 -3.08
C ALA A 88 8.78 12.08 -1.63
N ALA A 89 9.90 11.38 -1.47
CA ALA A 89 10.48 11.01 -0.18
C ALA A 89 11.81 11.71 0.15
N GLY A 90 12.42 12.39 -0.83
CA GLY A 90 13.74 12.96 -0.62
C GLY A 90 14.86 11.93 -0.60
N ASP A 91 14.70 10.84 -1.32
CA ASP A 91 15.63 9.71 -1.38
C ASP A 91 16.77 9.88 -2.41
N GLY A 92 16.95 11.10 -2.92
CA GLY A 92 17.91 11.41 -3.95
C GLY A 92 17.38 11.32 -5.37
N GLN A 93 16.18 10.79 -5.57
CA GLN A 93 15.50 10.72 -6.87
C GLN A 93 14.40 11.76 -7.00
N SER A 94 13.82 12.17 -5.89
CA SER A 94 12.73 13.13 -5.83
C SER A 94 12.87 14.05 -4.64
N VAL A 95 12.12 15.13 -4.61
CA VAL A 95 12.04 16.03 -3.46
C VAL A 95 10.98 15.51 -2.51
N SER A 96 11.28 15.53 -1.21
CA SER A 96 10.29 15.17 -0.19
C SER A 96 9.09 16.11 -0.21
N LEU A 97 7.90 15.58 0.02
CA LEU A 97 6.68 16.38 0.18
C LEU A 97 6.88 17.53 1.18
N SER A 98 7.62 17.30 2.24
CA SER A 98 7.87 18.30 3.28
C SER A 98 8.61 19.56 2.78
N TYR A 99 9.35 19.45 1.69
CA TYR A 99 10.10 20.56 1.09
C TYR A 99 9.41 21.18 -0.12
N MET A 100 8.23 20.70 -0.46
CA MET A 100 7.44 21.22 -1.58
C MET A 100 6.50 22.33 -1.11
N SER A 101 6.09 23.21 -2.05
CA SER A 101 4.98 24.12 -1.81
C SER A 101 3.68 23.34 -1.67
N ALA A 102 2.65 23.97 -1.09
CA ALA A 102 1.32 23.37 -1.02
C ALA A 102 0.79 22.99 -2.41
N GLU A 103 1.01 23.80 -3.41
CA GLU A 103 0.62 23.54 -4.80
C GLU A 103 1.33 22.29 -5.35
N GLN A 104 2.64 22.18 -5.13
CA GLN A 104 3.41 21.01 -5.56
C GLN A 104 3.00 19.74 -4.85
N GLN A 105 2.69 19.80 -3.55
CA GLN A 105 2.17 18.68 -2.78
C GLN A 105 0.84 18.19 -3.35
N ARG A 106 -0.06 19.11 -3.65
CA ARG A 106 -1.34 18.77 -4.27
C ARG A 106 -1.17 18.16 -5.65
N GLU A 107 -0.24 18.67 -6.45
CA GLU A 107 0.06 18.15 -7.79
C GLU A 107 0.61 16.71 -7.70
N GLU A 108 1.51 16.41 -6.78
CA GLU A 108 2.03 15.05 -6.56
C GLU A 108 0.92 14.03 -6.32
N ILE A 109 -0.08 14.41 -5.55
CA ILE A 109 -1.20 13.54 -5.22
C ILE A 109 -2.18 13.44 -6.38
N THR A 110 -2.57 14.56 -6.96
CA THR A 110 -3.55 14.57 -8.07
C THR A 110 -3.01 13.90 -9.32
N LYS A 111 -1.74 14.09 -9.66
CA LYS A 111 -1.10 13.39 -10.78
C LYS A 111 -1.01 11.88 -10.52
N GLY A 112 -0.77 11.50 -9.26
CA GLY A 112 -0.75 10.09 -8.88
C GLY A 112 -2.10 9.41 -9.12
N PHE A 113 -3.19 10.03 -8.69
CA PHE A 113 -4.54 9.54 -8.94
C PHE A 113 -4.89 9.56 -10.42
N GLN A 114 -4.51 10.62 -11.13
CA GLN A 114 -4.79 10.75 -12.56
C GLN A 114 -4.11 9.65 -13.37
N ALA A 115 -2.87 9.31 -13.03
CA ALA A 115 -2.15 8.22 -13.70
C ALA A 115 -2.89 6.88 -13.59
N ILE A 116 -3.49 6.60 -12.44
CA ILE A 116 -4.29 5.39 -12.22
C ILE A 116 -5.56 5.44 -13.10
N GLU A 117 -6.28 6.56 -13.08
CA GLU A 117 -7.50 6.73 -13.87
C GLU A 117 -7.21 6.62 -15.37
N ASP A 118 -6.13 7.23 -15.85
CA ASP A 118 -5.73 7.17 -17.26
C ASP A 118 -5.41 5.73 -17.69
N ALA A 119 -4.75 4.97 -16.83
CA ALA A 119 -4.39 3.59 -17.12
C ALA A 119 -5.58 2.63 -17.07
N THR A 120 -6.47 2.80 -16.12
CA THR A 120 -7.54 1.83 -15.83
C THR A 120 -8.90 2.22 -16.37
N GLY A 121 -9.10 3.50 -16.72
CA GLY A 121 -10.40 4.03 -17.09
C GLY A 121 -11.37 4.20 -15.91
N GLN A 122 -10.90 4.01 -14.70
CA GLN A 122 -11.70 4.08 -13.49
C GLN A 122 -11.05 5.00 -12.45
N LYS A 123 -11.87 5.77 -11.76
CA LYS A 123 -11.39 6.56 -10.62
C LYS A 123 -10.98 5.63 -9.48
N PRO A 124 -9.77 5.77 -8.94
CA PRO A 124 -9.38 5.01 -7.76
C PRO A 124 -10.11 5.52 -6.52
N SER A 125 -10.13 4.71 -5.47
CA SER A 125 -10.41 5.23 -4.14
C SER A 125 -9.34 6.23 -3.76
N PHE A 126 -9.75 7.35 -3.18
CA PHE A 126 -8.83 8.44 -2.87
C PHE A 126 -8.08 8.21 -1.56
N VAL A 127 -7.49 7.03 -1.42
CA VAL A 127 -6.53 6.75 -0.35
C VAL A 127 -5.12 6.82 -0.89
N MET A 128 -4.17 7.12 -0.04
CA MET A 128 -2.77 7.19 -0.37
C MET A 128 -1.90 6.59 0.72
N ARG A 129 -0.64 6.40 0.42
CA ARG A 129 0.41 6.20 1.42
C ARG A 129 1.53 7.17 1.12
N ALA A 130 1.93 7.92 2.14
CA ALA A 130 3.05 8.86 2.00
C ALA A 130 4.36 8.09 1.80
N PRO A 131 5.19 8.48 0.82
CA PRO A 131 6.49 7.87 0.64
C PRO A 131 7.35 7.96 1.90
N GLY A 132 8.00 6.84 2.25
CA GLY A 132 8.78 6.74 3.48
C GLY A 132 7.96 6.81 4.77
N GLY A 133 6.65 6.82 4.68
CA GLY A 133 5.76 6.99 5.83
C GLY A 133 5.82 8.39 6.45
N ASN A 134 6.51 9.33 5.82
CA ASN A 134 6.70 10.66 6.34
C ASN A 134 5.65 11.63 5.80
N PHE A 135 4.67 11.95 6.64
CA PHE A 135 3.58 12.82 6.26
C PHE A 135 3.29 13.82 7.38
N PRO A 136 4.06 14.93 7.45
CA PRO A 136 3.88 15.94 8.48
C PRO A 136 2.49 16.56 8.47
N THR A 137 2.02 16.98 9.63
CA THR A 137 0.70 17.61 9.80
C THR A 137 0.48 18.78 8.85
N GLU A 138 1.53 19.56 8.59
CA GLU A 138 1.46 20.69 7.66
C GLU A 138 1.15 20.25 6.23
N VAL A 139 1.77 19.16 5.78
CA VAL A 139 1.47 18.59 4.45
C VAL A 139 0.04 18.08 4.41
N TRP A 140 -0.39 17.38 5.45
CA TRP A 140 -1.75 16.90 5.55
C TRP A 140 -2.77 18.04 5.40
N SER A 141 -2.57 19.13 6.11
CA SER A 141 -3.46 20.30 6.05
C SER A 141 -3.60 20.88 4.63
N ASN A 142 -2.56 20.74 3.83
CA ASN A 142 -2.56 21.27 2.45
C ASN A 142 -3.29 20.36 1.45
N VAL A 143 -3.50 19.09 1.79
CA VAL A 143 -4.00 18.08 0.84
C VAL A 143 -5.20 17.28 1.36
N GLU A 144 -5.65 17.51 2.57
CA GLU A 144 -6.70 16.70 3.22
C GLU A 144 -8.03 16.67 2.46
N ASP A 145 -8.31 17.68 1.63
CA ASP A 145 -9.49 17.70 0.79
C ASP A 145 -9.37 16.77 -0.44
N LEU A 146 -8.19 16.33 -0.78
CA LEU A 146 -7.92 15.47 -1.94
C LEU A 146 -7.96 13.98 -1.59
N VAL A 147 -7.74 13.63 -0.34
CA VAL A 147 -7.57 12.24 0.08
C VAL A 147 -8.50 11.89 1.23
N VAL A 148 -8.99 10.67 1.20
CA VAL A 148 -9.83 10.12 2.27
C VAL A 148 -8.96 9.74 3.46
N ALA A 149 -7.78 9.20 3.19
CA ALA A 149 -6.86 8.76 4.22
C ALA A 149 -5.44 8.59 3.69
N ASP A 150 -4.48 8.83 4.56
CA ASP A 150 -3.11 8.33 4.44
C ASP A 150 -3.02 7.01 5.22
N ILE A 151 -2.64 5.93 4.54
CA ILE A 151 -2.70 4.58 5.09
C ILE A 151 -1.34 4.16 5.63
N GLY A 152 -1.27 3.95 6.94
CA GLY A 152 -0.11 3.37 7.60
C GLY A 152 -0.11 1.84 7.56
N TRP A 153 0.59 1.24 8.48
CA TRP A 153 0.69 -0.22 8.60
C TRP A 153 0.85 -0.65 10.05
N ASP A 154 0.56 -1.91 10.31
CA ASP A 154 0.70 -2.54 11.62
C ASP A 154 1.91 -3.47 11.65
N VAL A 155 2.19 -4.13 10.53
CA VAL A 155 3.30 -5.06 10.38
C VAL A 155 4.21 -4.57 9.27
N ASP A 156 5.47 -4.32 9.61
CA ASP A 156 6.53 -4.03 8.65
C ASP A 156 7.37 -5.28 8.44
N THR A 157 7.30 -5.85 7.23
CA THR A 157 8.11 -7.03 6.89
C THR A 157 9.58 -6.71 6.74
N THR A 158 9.93 -5.43 6.61
CA THR A 158 11.28 -4.95 6.27
C THR A 158 11.85 -5.59 5.00
N ASP A 159 10.98 -5.96 4.08
CA ASP A 159 11.36 -6.63 2.83
C ASP A 159 12.28 -5.79 1.94
N TRP A 160 12.22 -4.47 2.07
CA TRP A 160 13.10 -3.54 1.36
C TRP A 160 14.59 -3.73 1.71
N LYS A 161 14.90 -4.29 2.87
CA LYS A 161 16.26 -4.67 3.27
C LYS A 161 16.72 -5.98 2.61
N ARG A 162 15.83 -6.64 1.88
CA ARG A 162 16.08 -7.92 1.20
C ARG A 162 16.56 -9.03 2.15
N PRO A 163 15.89 -9.23 3.29
CA PRO A 163 16.21 -10.37 4.13
C PRO A 163 15.84 -11.66 3.40
N GLU A 164 16.26 -12.78 3.96
CA GLU A 164 15.85 -14.08 3.43
C GLU A 164 14.33 -14.22 3.42
N ALA A 165 13.81 -14.93 2.44
CA ALA A 165 12.37 -15.15 2.26
C ALA A 165 11.69 -15.73 3.51
N SER A 166 12.39 -16.60 4.24
CA SER A 166 11.88 -17.18 5.49
C SER A 166 11.61 -16.13 6.56
N ARG A 167 12.40 -15.06 6.60
CA ARG A 167 12.17 -13.96 7.56
C ARG A 167 10.95 -13.12 7.19
N ILE A 168 10.76 -12.85 5.91
CA ILE A 168 9.57 -12.17 5.42
C ILE A 168 8.33 -13.03 5.73
N ALA A 169 8.40 -14.33 5.45
CA ALA A 169 7.32 -15.26 5.78
C ALA A 169 7.02 -15.27 7.27
N ALA A 170 8.05 -15.26 8.12
CA ALA A 170 7.87 -15.24 9.58
C ALA A 170 7.12 -13.97 10.05
N GLU A 171 7.43 -12.81 9.47
CA GLU A 171 6.70 -11.59 9.79
C GLU A 171 5.24 -11.67 9.33
N LEU A 172 4.98 -12.21 8.14
CA LEU A 172 3.62 -12.44 7.65
C LEU A 172 2.82 -13.36 8.57
N MET A 173 3.46 -14.37 9.15
CA MET A 173 2.79 -15.30 10.07
C MET A 173 2.44 -14.68 11.43
N ARG A 174 2.91 -13.47 11.72
CA ARG A 174 2.64 -12.77 12.99
C ARG A 174 1.42 -11.87 12.94
N VAL A 175 0.71 -11.81 11.83
CA VAL A 175 -0.45 -10.94 11.67
C VAL A 175 -1.55 -11.27 12.67
N THR A 176 -2.26 -10.25 13.08
CA THR A 176 -3.46 -10.34 13.90
C THR A 176 -4.66 -9.79 13.11
N PRO A 177 -5.90 -10.15 13.49
CA PRO A 177 -7.08 -9.71 12.74
C PRO A 177 -7.16 -8.20 12.56
N GLY A 178 -7.30 -7.76 11.30
CA GLY A 178 -7.38 -6.36 10.92
C GLY A 178 -6.05 -5.68 10.63
N ASP A 179 -4.95 -6.39 10.70
CA ASP A 179 -3.63 -5.81 10.42
C ASP A 179 -3.47 -5.40 8.96
N ILE A 180 -2.69 -4.35 8.77
CA ILE A 180 -2.19 -3.89 7.47
C ILE A 180 -0.70 -4.22 7.42
N VAL A 181 -0.29 -4.92 6.37
CA VAL A 181 1.11 -5.37 6.19
C VAL A 181 1.80 -4.53 5.13
N LEU A 182 2.96 -3.97 5.47
CA LEU A 182 3.81 -3.22 4.55
C LEU A 182 4.79 -4.15 3.84
N MET A 183 4.71 -4.12 2.52
CA MET A 183 5.65 -4.76 1.59
C MET A 183 5.87 -3.85 0.39
N HIS A 184 6.74 -4.27 -0.51
CA HIS A 184 7.06 -3.52 -1.73
C HIS A 184 7.02 -4.44 -2.95
N ASP A 185 6.51 -3.93 -4.05
CA ASP A 185 6.56 -4.62 -5.36
C ASP A 185 7.45 -3.89 -6.36
N GLY A 186 8.01 -2.75 -6.00
CA GLY A 186 8.91 -1.96 -6.82
C GLY A 186 10.06 -1.37 -6.03
N GLY A 187 10.85 -0.53 -6.70
CA GLY A 187 12.01 0.13 -6.11
C GLY A 187 13.24 -0.76 -5.95
N GLY A 188 13.26 -1.93 -6.56
CA GLY A 188 14.38 -2.86 -6.52
C GLY A 188 13.94 -4.31 -6.71
N ASN A 189 14.88 -5.24 -6.49
CA ASN A 189 14.62 -6.67 -6.57
C ASN A 189 13.71 -7.11 -5.43
N ARG A 190 12.59 -7.76 -5.75
CA ARG A 190 11.57 -8.23 -4.79
C ARG A 190 11.38 -9.75 -4.80
N GLU A 191 12.34 -10.48 -5.31
CA GLU A 191 12.28 -11.95 -5.33
C GLU A 191 12.03 -12.54 -3.93
N ASN A 192 12.72 -12.02 -2.92
CA ASN A 192 12.55 -12.52 -1.56
C ASN A 192 11.17 -12.18 -0.96
N THR A 193 10.58 -11.07 -1.35
CA THR A 193 9.19 -10.74 -1.00
C THR A 193 8.24 -11.77 -1.62
N ILE A 194 8.41 -12.06 -2.90
CA ILE A 194 7.59 -13.05 -3.61
C ILE A 194 7.74 -14.44 -3.00
N GLU A 195 8.97 -14.88 -2.76
CA GLU A 195 9.21 -16.18 -2.14
C GLU A 195 8.68 -16.26 -0.70
N GLY A 196 8.76 -15.16 0.06
CA GLY A 196 8.14 -15.08 1.38
C GLY A 196 6.63 -15.27 1.34
N LEU A 197 5.97 -14.66 0.33
CA LEU A 197 4.54 -14.86 0.10
C LEU A 197 4.23 -16.30 -0.31
N ARG A 198 5.04 -16.93 -1.15
CA ARG A 198 4.87 -18.35 -1.53
C ARG A 198 4.90 -19.28 -0.30
N ILE A 199 5.72 -18.93 0.69
CA ILE A 199 5.81 -19.71 1.94
C ILE A 199 4.61 -19.45 2.84
N ALA A 200 4.25 -18.19 3.06
CA ALA A 200 3.30 -17.79 4.08
C ALA A 200 1.83 -17.89 3.65
N LEU A 201 1.49 -17.46 2.41
CA LEU A 201 0.10 -17.36 2.00
C LEU A 201 -0.65 -18.70 2.03
N PRO A 202 -0.09 -19.82 1.55
CA PRO A 202 -0.80 -21.10 1.65
C PRO A 202 -1.12 -21.50 3.09
N LYS A 203 -0.23 -21.22 4.01
CA LYS A 203 -0.40 -21.54 5.44
C LYS A 203 -1.47 -20.66 6.07
N LEU A 204 -1.46 -19.37 5.77
CA LEU A 204 -2.46 -18.43 6.27
C LEU A 204 -3.85 -18.76 5.69
N ALA A 205 -3.93 -19.05 4.40
CA ALA A 205 -5.18 -19.44 3.75
C ALA A 205 -5.76 -20.71 4.37
N GLN A 206 -4.93 -21.72 4.60
CA GLN A 206 -5.32 -22.95 5.26
C GLN A 206 -5.83 -22.71 6.69
N ASP A 207 -5.28 -21.71 7.36
CA ASP A 207 -5.65 -21.33 8.72
C ASP A 207 -6.90 -20.44 8.78
N GLY A 208 -7.52 -20.19 7.64
CA GLY A 208 -8.78 -19.46 7.52
C GLY A 208 -8.64 -17.95 7.33
N TRP A 209 -7.43 -17.45 7.08
CA TRP A 209 -7.22 -16.03 6.83
C TRP A 209 -7.80 -15.61 5.48
N LYS A 210 -8.47 -14.46 5.48
CA LYS A 210 -8.92 -13.76 4.27
C LYS A 210 -8.01 -12.57 4.02
N PHE A 211 -7.65 -12.40 2.75
CA PHE A 211 -6.79 -11.31 2.29
C PHE A 211 -7.66 -10.29 1.58
N VAL A 212 -7.83 -9.13 2.19
CA VAL A 212 -8.76 -8.09 1.74
C VAL A 212 -8.03 -6.83 1.32
N THR A 213 -8.67 -6.01 0.48
CA THR A 213 -8.16 -4.70 0.12
C THR A 213 -8.36 -3.70 1.26
N ILE A 214 -7.67 -2.56 1.18
CA ILE A 214 -7.89 -1.45 2.12
C ILE A 214 -9.36 -0.99 2.07
N ASP A 215 -9.96 -0.88 0.89
CA ASP A 215 -11.37 -0.50 0.77
C ASP A 215 -12.30 -1.46 1.51
N GLU A 216 -12.03 -2.75 1.42
CA GLU A 216 -12.82 -3.75 2.15
C GLU A 216 -12.58 -3.65 3.66
N LEU A 217 -11.31 -3.44 4.06
CA LEU A 217 -10.97 -3.29 5.46
C LEU A 217 -11.66 -2.07 6.08
N MET A 218 -11.79 -0.99 5.33
CA MET A 218 -12.43 0.25 5.76
C MET A 218 -13.95 0.12 5.94
N LYS A 219 -14.56 -0.97 5.46
CA LYS A 219 -15.99 -1.23 5.65
C LYS A 219 -16.31 -1.82 7.02
N TYR A 220 -15.32 -2.39 7.69
CA TYR A 220 -15.52 -2.86 9.07
C TYR A 220 -15.79 -1.67 10.00
N PRO A 221 -16.58 -1.87 11.07
CA PRO A 221 -16.70 -0.86 12.11
C PRO A 221 -15.32 -0.53 12.67
N THR A 222 -15.12 0.70 13.08
CA THR A 222 -13.88 1.08 13.76
C THR A 222 -13.94 0.67 15.22
N LYS A 223 -12.81 0.28 15.76
CA LYS A 223 -12.70 0.05 17.20
C LYS A 223 -12.94 1.38 17.92
N ASP A 224 -13.68 1.33 19.00
CA ASP A 224 -13.80 2.46 19.89
C ASP A 224 -12.41 2.74 20.50
N SER A 225 -12.00 3.98 20.39
CA SER A 225 -10.73 4.45 20.93
C SER A 225 -10.76 4.53 22.46
#